data_4c1821e7167ab15fe795c10e06444d9e
#
_entry.id   4c1821e7167ab15fe795c10e06444d9e
#
_cell.length_a   1.000
_cell.length_b   1.000
_cell.length_c   1.000
_cell.angle_alpha   90.00
_cell.angle_beta   90.00
_cell.angle_gamma   90.00
#
_symmetry.space_group_name_H-M   'P 1'
#
loop_
_entity.id
_entity.type
_entity.pdbx_description
1 polymer ?
#
loop_
_entity_poly.entity_id
_entity_poly.type
_entity_poly.pdbx_seq_one_letter_code
_entity_poly.pdbx_strand_id
1 'polypeptide(L)'
;RDRNYLAKEYKHFNNQIIDLDKKLPIKNEKNIFSGDSLRKLQHCFGYSLEDLELILHPMAEDAKEATGSMGDDTPLAVLSNKYRPLYHFFRQNFSQVTNPPIDSLRENKVMSLKTRFGNLGNILDFNNLTEENIYVLNSPILTNNQFEKFVSFFDKNNKTIDCTFNSDENIESKLNSIKQEAEIYVRQGVTQIILSDKNVSKENYPVPMLLCIGAVHTHLTKMKLRGYVSINVQTGDCLLYTSPSPRDIGE
;
A
#
# COMPACT_ATOMS: atom_id res chain seq x y z
N ARG A 1 -22.44 -29.46 -19.52
CA ARG A 1 -21.89 -28.50 -20.51
C ARG A 1 -21.11 -27.38 -19.80
N ASP A 2 -21.67 -26.78 -18.78
CA ASP A 2 -21.08 -25.61 -18.09
C ASP A 2 -19.81 -25.92 -17.32
N ARG A 3 -19.72 -27.10 -16.69
CA ARG A 3 -18.50 -27.51 -15.98
C ARG A 3 -17.27 -27.66 -16.90
N ASN A 4 -17.46 -28.17 -18.11
CA ASN A 4 -16.36 -28.34 -19.06
C ASN A 4 -15.94 -27.01 -19.70
N TYR A 5 -16.87 -26.10 -19.87
CA TYR A 5 -16.58 -24.73 -20.32
C TYR A 5 -15.78 -23.98 -19.25
N LEU A 6 -16.29 -23.93 -18.02
CA LEU A 6 -15.60 -23.29 -16.89
C LEU A 6 -14.21 -23.90 -16.62
N ALA A 7 -14.04 -25.21 -16.81
CA ALA A 7 -12.73 -25.85 -16.64
C ALA A 7 -11.73 -25.43 -17.73
N LYS A 8 -12.18 -25.21 -18.96
CA LYS A 8 -11.32 -24.68 -20.05
C LYS A 8 -10.90 -23.23 -19.79
N GLU A 9 -11.86 -22.39 -19.43
CA GLU A 9 -11.62 -20.99 -19.09
C GLU A 9 -10.71 -20.86 -17.86
N TYR A 10 -10.97 -21.65 -16.82
CA TYR A 10 -10.12 -21.70 -15.63
C TYR A 10 -8.68 -22.11 -15.95
N LYS A 11 -8.49 -23.04 -16.90
CA LYS A 11 -7.17 -23.46 -17.36
C LYS A 11 -6.45 -22.36 -18.14
N HIS A 12 -7.18 -21.59 -18.93
CA HIS A 12 -6.66 -20.41 -19.63
C HIS A 12 -6.21 -19.33 -18.64
N PHE A 13 -7.02 -18.99 -17.66
CA PHE A 13 -6.67 -18.03 -16.60
C PHE A 13 -5.46 -18.50 -15.77
N ASN A 14 -5.36 -19.77 -15.42
CA ASN A 14 -4.22 -20.30 -14.67
C ASN A 14 -2.88 -20.18 -15.44
N ASN A 15 -2.90 -20.24 -16.76
CA ASN A 15 -1.70 -20.10 -17.58
C ASN A 15 -1.19 -18.66 -17.63
N GLN A 16 -2.02 -17.69 -17.27
CA GLN A 16 -1.69 -16.25 -17.23
C GLN A 16 -1.26 -15.78 -15.83
N ILE A 17 -1.34 -16.66 -14.82
CA ILE A 17 -0.94 -16.32 -13.45
C ILE A 17 0.56 -16.53 -13.28
N ILE A 18 1.27 -15.44 -13.01
CA ILE A 18 2.70 -15.44 -12.71
C ILE A 18 2.91 -15.29 -11.22
N ASP A 19 3.49 -16.30 -10.59
CA ASP A 19 3.88 -16.28 -9.19
C ASP A 19 5.17 -15.45 -9.04
N LEU A 20 5.02 -14.24 -8.47
CA LEU A 20 6.13 -13.33 -8.26
C LEU A 20 7.04 -13.75 -7.09
N ASP A 21 6.55 -14.50 -6.11
CA ASP A 21 7.40 -14.97 -5.01
C ASP A 21 8.56 -15.82 -5.52
N LYS A 22 8.33 -16.59 -6.59
CA LYS A 22 9.39 -17.35 -7.27
C LYS A 22 10.41 -16.47 -8.01
N LYS A 23 9.99 -15.28 -8.43
CA LYS A 23 10.84 -14.32 -9.15
C LYS A 23 11.55 -13.35 -8.20
N LEU A 24 10.99 -13.12 -7.03
CA LEU A 24 11.46 -12.18 -6.01
C LEU A 24 11.84 -12.92 -4.71
N PRO A 25 12.85 -13.82 -4.74
CA PRO A 25 13.21 -14.58 -3.55
C PRO A 25 13.68 -13.66 -2.43
N ILE A 26 13.24 -13.94 -1.20
CA ILE A 26 13.69 -13.27 0.01
C ILE A 26 15.19 -13.62 0.20
N LYS A 27 16.01 -12.60 0.37
CA LYS A 27 17.41 -12.74 0.76
C LYS A 27 17.62 -12.00 2.07
N ASN A 28 18.53 -12.50 2.90
CA ASN A 28 18.97 -11.77 4.08
C ASN A 28 19.52 -10.41 3.65
N GLU A 29 18.91 -9.35 4.13
CA GLU A 29 19.31 -7.99 3.84
C GLU A 29 20.29 -7.51 4.90
N LYS A 30 21.28 -6.72 4.47
CA LYS A 30 22.08 -5.93 5.40
C LYS A 30 21.24 -4.76 5.88
N ASN A 31 21.41 -4.39 7.15
CA ASN A 31 20.79 -3.19 7.69
C ASN A 31 21.19 -1.98 6.83
N ILE A 32 20.19 -1.38 6.17
CA ILE A 32 20.39 -0.21 5.30
C ILE A 32 20.55 1.04 6.15
N PHE A 33 19.83 1.08 7.28
CA PHE A 33 19.85 2.20 8.20
C PHE A 33 20.50 1.76 9.51
N SER A 34 21.34 2.61 10.10
CA SER A 34 21.98 2.35 11.39
C SER A 34 22.16 3.64 12.18
N GLY A 35 22.16 3.53 13.50
CA GLY A 35 22.50 4.60 14.43
C GLY A 35 21.68 5.87 14.24
N ASP A 36 22.35 6.99 14.09
CA ASP A 36 21.72 8.32 14.05
C ASP A 36 20.88 8.56 12.79
N SER A 37 21.20 7.91 11.68
CA SER A 37 20.40 8.04 10.45
C SER A 37 19.02 7.42 10.61
N LEU A 38 18.95 6.25 11.24
CA LEU A 38 17.69 5.58 11.56
C LEU A 38 16.83 6.44 12.51
N ARG A 39 17.45 6.95 13.59
CA ARG A 39 16.75 7.78 14.58
C ARG A 39 16.15 9.05 13.94
N LYS A 40 16.92 9.69 13.05
CA LYS A 40 16.44 10.88 12.32
C LYS A 40 15.22 10.58 11.46
N LEU A 41 15.23 9.44 10.75
CA LEU A 41 14.08 9.00 9.94
C LEU A 41 12.88 8.65 10.81
N GLN A 42 13.07 7.89 11.87
CA GLN A 42 12.01 7.58 12.84
C GLN A 42 11.36 8.86 13.38
N HIS A 43 12.17 9.84 13.73
CA HIS A 43 11.66 11.13 14.22
C HIS A 43 10.94 11.94 13.14
N CYS A 44 11.45 11.90 11.91
CA CYS A 44 10.81 12.56 10.76
C CYS A 44 9.40 12.01 10.48
N PHE A 45 9.23 10.69 10.61
CA PHE A 45 7.95 10.02 10.42
C PHE A 45 7.11 9.89 11.69
N GLY A 46 7.54 10.50 12.78
CA GLY A 46 6.75 10.60 14.01
C GLY A 46 6.67 9.32 14.84
N TYR A 47 7.59 8.37 14.65
CA TYR A 47 7.66 7.19 15.49
C TYR A 47 7.97 7.55 16.93
N SER A 48 7.10 7.17 17.84
CA SER A 48 7.31 7.28 19.28
C SER A 48 8.06 6.05 19.83
N LEU A 49 8.53 6.15 21.06
CA LEU A 49 9.10 4.98 21.76
C LEU A 49 8.04 3.88 21.96
N GLU A 50 6.80 4.28 22.18
CA GLU A 50 5.67 3.36 22.31
C GLU A 50 5.43 2.58 21.02
N ASP A 51 5.50 3.24 19.86
CA ASP A 51 5.38 2.55 18.56
C ASP A 51 6.47 1.51 18.37
N LEU A 52 7.68 1.81 18.81
CA LEU A 52 8.81 0.89 18.71
C LEU A 52 8.68 -0.30 19.66
N GLU A 53 8.33 -0.06 20.93
CA GLU A 53 8.28 -1.09 21.96
C GLU A 53 7.00 -1.91 21.96
N LEU A 54 5.86 -1.29 21.75
CA LEU A 54 4.55 -1.94 21.88
C LEU A 54 3.99 -2.46 20.55
N ILE A 55 4.46 -1.94 19.42
CA ILE A 55 3.97 -2.32 18.09
C ILE A 55 5.04 -3.06 17.31
N LEU A 56 6.15 -2.40 17.00
CA LEU A 56 7.17 -2.96 16.11
C LEU A 56 7.97 -4.11 16.74
N HIS A 57 8.30 -4.01 18.02
CA HIS A 57 9.07 -5.05 18.67
C HIS A 57 8.34 -6.39 18.76
N PRO A 58 7.07 -6.48 19.23
CA PRO A 58 6.31 -7.72 19.20
C PRO A 58 6.07 -8.28 17.80
N MET A 59 5.87 -7.41 16.81
CA MET A 59 5.74 -7.85 15.43
C MET A 59 7.01 -8.48 14.89
N ALA A 60 8.18 -7.92 15.23
CA ALA A 60 9.47 -8.40 14.77
C ALA A 60 9.94 -9.66 15.51
N GLU A 61 9.73 -9.73 16.82
CA GLU A 61 10.23 -10.83 17.68
C GLU A 61 9.28 -12.02 17.68
N ASP A 62 7.99 -11.78 17.89
CA ASP A 62 6.97 -12.81 18.08
C ASP A 62 6.18 -13.14 16.83
N ALA A 63 6.35 -12.37 15.75
CA ALA A 63 5.50 -12.41 14.54
C ALA A 63 4.00 -12.29 14.88
N LYS A 64 3.68 -11.50 15.91
CA LYS A 64 2.32 -11.23 16.37
C LYS A 64 1.91 -9.82 16.03
N GLU A 65 0.66 -9.67 15.66
CA GLU A 65 0.05 -8.35 15.51
C GLU A 65 -0.09 -7.69 16.89
N ALA A 66 0.21 -6.40 16.97
CA ALA A 66 0.06 -5.65 18.20
C ALA A 66 -1.41 -5.60 18.63
N THR A 67 -1.67 -5.75 19.93
CA THR A 67 -3.01 -5.58 20.48
C THR A 67 -3.30 -4.10 20.65
N GLY A 68 -4.39 -3.62 20.06
CA GLY A 68 -4.77 -2.23 20.14
C GLY A 68 -6.28 -2.05 20.16
N SER A 69 -6.71 -0.85 20.53
CA SER A 69 -8.10 -0.42 20.46
C SER A 69 -8.27 0.55 19.29
N MET A 70 -9.28 0.33 18.46
CA MET A 70 -9.64 1.24 17.37
C MET A 70 -10.35 2.49 17.89
N GLY A 71 -11.07 2.39 18.99
CA GLY A 71 -11.73 3.51 19.64
C GLY A 71 -10.79 4.20 20.62
N ASP A 72 -10.59 5.50 20.45
CA ASP A 72 -9.81 6.33 21.38
C ASP A 72 -10.58 7.61 21.69
N ASP A 73 -10.98 7.78 22.95
CA ASP A 73 -11.70 8.95 23.46
C ASP A 73 -10.74 10.06 23.93
N THR A 74 -9.43 9.83 23.86
CA THR A 74 -8.44 10.80 24.31
C THR A 74 -8.53 12.08 23.48
N PRO A 75 -8.69 13.27 24.09
CA PRO A 75 -8.70 14.53 23.35
C PRO A 75 -7.39 14.72 22.56
N LEU A 76 -7.50 15.32 21.38
CA LEU A 76 -6.33 15.69 20.59
C LEU A 76 -5.49 16.71 21.36
N ALA A 77 -4.18 16.49 21.44
CA ALA A 77 -3.24 17.40 22.08
C ALA A 77 -2.95 18.62 21.17
N VAL A 78 -3.95 19.47 20.94
CA VAL A 78 -3.91 20.61 20.01
C VAL A 78 -2.87 21.67 20.35
N LEU A 79 -2.39 21.70 21.60
CA LEU A 79 -1.34 22.61 22.07
C LEU A 79 0.05 21.97 22.07
N SER A 80 0.18 20.74 21.60
CA SER A 80 1.47 20.04 21.52
C SER A 80 2.25 20.52 20.31
N ASN A 81 3.55 20.78 20.49
CA ASN A 81 4.49 21.05 19.40
C ASN A 81 5.09 19.76 18.80
N LYS A 82 4.68 18.59 19.30
CA LYS A 82 5.15 17.30 18.76
C LYS A 82 4.41 16.96 17.48
N TYR A 83 5.15 16.52 16.48
CA TYR A 83 4.57 15.97 15.25
C TYR A 83 3.66 14.77 15.58
N ARG A 84 2.54 14.70 14.90
CA ARG A 84 1.60 13.58 14.93
C ARG A 84 1.31 13.16 13.51
N PRO A 85 1.49 11.89 13.16
CA PRO A 85 1.11 11.36 11.85
C PRO A 85 -0.38 11.56 11.55
N LEU A 86 -0.71 11.68 10.28
CA LEU A 86 -2.09 11.98 9.85
C LEU A 86 -3.11 10.96 10.39
N TYR A 87 -2.76 9.68 10.44
CA TYR A 87 -3.67 8.62 10.90
C TYR A 87 -4.08 8.77 12.38
N HIS A 88 -3.32 9.48 13.22
CA HIS A 88 -3.71 9.78 14.60
C HIS A 88 -4.94 10.69 14.71
N PHE A 89 -5.33 11.34 13.62
CA PHE A 89 -6.51 12.23 13.59
C PHE A 89 -7.78 11.50 13.12
N PHE A 90 -7.66 10.25 12.66
CA PHE A 90 -8.80 9.41 12.31
C PHE A 90 -9.19 8.55 13.51
N ARG A 91 -10.44 8.67 13.94
CA ARG A 91 -10.96 7.97 15.10
C ARG A 91 -12.28 7.31 14.76
N GLN A 92 -12.44 6.10 15.26
CA GLN A 92 -13.70 5.39 15.17
C GLN A 92 -14.65 5.91 16.24
N ASN A 93 -15.86 6.31 15.85
CA ASN A 93 -16.87 6.86 16.74
C ASN A 93 -17.87 5.84 17.26
N PHE A 94 -17.79 4.59 16.84
CA PHE A 94 -18.71 3.51 17.23
C PHE A 94 -17.96 2.19 17.37
N SER A 95 -18.54 1.30 18.20
CA SER A 95 -17.98 -0.03 18.39
C SER A 95 -18.30 -0.93 17.21
N GLN A 96 -17.31 -1.66 16.73
CA GLN A 96 -17.45 -2.70 15.71
C GLN A 96 -17.11 -4.07 16.28
N VAL A 97 -17.65 -5.11 15.68
CA VAL A 97 -17.26 -6.49 16.01
C VAL A 97 -15.83 -6.73 15.51
N THR A 98 -14.92 -7.00 16.43
CA THR A 98 -13.48 -7.24 16.12
C THR A 98 -13.25 -8.57 15.40
N ASN A 99 -14.09 -9.58 15.68
CA ASN A 99 -14.03 -10.89 15.05
C ASN A 99 -15.38 -11.19 14.38
N PRO A 100 -15.56 -10.83 13.10
CA PRO A 100 -16.77 -11.19 12.37
C PRO A 100 -16.90 -12.72 12.32
N PRO A 101 -18.11 -13.29 12.41
CA PRO A 101 -18.34 -14.72 12.38
C PRO A 101 -18.02 -15.26 10.97
N ILE A 102 -16.79 -15.73 10.78
CA ILE A 102 -16.33 -16.36 9.54
C ILE A 102 -16.24 -17.86 9.79
N ASP A 103 -16.88 -18.64 8.93
CA ASP A 103 -16.75 -20.09 8.97
C ASP A 103 -15.35 -20.53 8.50
N SER A 104 -14.90 -21.69 8.99
CA SER A 104 -13.56 -22.23 8.68
C SER A 104 -13.32 -22.48 7.18
N LEU A 105 -14.38 -22.66 6.38
CA LEU A 105 -14.25 -22.85 4.93
C LEU A 105 -13.96 -21.55 4.18
N ARG A 106 -14.44 -20.43 4.72
CA ARG A 106 -14.23 -19.10 4.13
C ARG A 106 -12.99 -18.39 4.67
N GLU A 107 -12.50 -18.82 5.84
CA GLU A 107 -11.36 -18.20 6.52
C GLU A 107 -10.16 -18.01 5.58
N ASN A 108 -9.76 -19.02 4.85
CA ASN A 108 -8.64 -18.95 3.90
C ASN A 108 -8.84 -17.93 2.77
N LYS A 109 -10.06 -17.58 2.42
CA LYS A 109 -10.36 -16.56 1.40
C LYS A 109 -10.39 -15.17 2.01
N VAL A 110 -11.04 -15.04 3.14
CA VAL A 110 -11.25 -13.74 3.80
C VAL A 110 -9.99 -13.24 4.48
N MET A 111 -9.18 -14.15 5.05
CA MET A 111 -7.93 -13.83 5.73
C MET A 111 -6.70 -13.88 4.82
N SER A 112 -6.88 -14.09 3.53
CA SER A 112 -5.76 -14.17 2.60
C SER A 112 -5.15 -12.80 2.34
N LEU A 113 -3.84 -12.65 2.59
CA LEU A 113 -3.04 -11.49 2.22
C LEU A 113 -2.56 -11.52 0.76
N LYS A 114 -3.01 -12.52 0.00
CA LYS A 114 -2.60 -12.72 -1.39
C LYS A 114 -2.98 -11.53 -2.25
N THR A 115 -1.97 -10.87 -2.79
CA THR A 115 -2.11 -9.65 -3.58
C THR A 115 -1.94 -9.98 -5.06
N ARG A 116 -2.79 -9.40 -5.90
CA ARG A 116 -2.77 -9.55 -7.35
C ARG A 116 -2.49 -8.22 -8.01
N PHE A 117 -1.62 -8.24 -9.00
CA PHE A 117 -1.24 -7.09 -9.81
C PHE A 117 -1.55 -7.38 -11.28
N GLY A 118 -1.77 -6.35 -12.05
CA GLY A 118 -1.99 -6.43 -13.47
C GLY A 118 -3.22 -5.64 -13.90
N ASN A 119 -3.35 -5.45 -15.20
CA ASN A 119 -4.52 -4.83 -15.77
C ASN A 119 -5.59 -5.92 -15.99
N LEU A 120 -6.60 -5.92 -15.14
CA LEU A 120 -7.72 -6.86 -15.26
C LEU A 120 -8.72 -6.45 -16.35
N GLY A 121 -8.57 -5.27 -16.93
CA GLY A 121 -9.51 -4.72 -17.89
C GLY A 121 -10.92 -4.56 -17.29
N ASN A 122 -11.92 -4.72 -18.13
CA ASN A 122 -13.30 -4.79 -17.67
C ASN A 122 -13.69 -6.24 -17.39
N ILE A 123 -13.67 -6.65 -16.13
CA ILE A 123 -14.01 -8.01 -15.72
C ILE A 123 -15.46 -8.43 -16.02
N LEU A 124 -16.31 -7.49 -16.35
CA LEU A 124 -17.69 -7.75 -16.78
C LEU A 124 -17.85 -7.93 -18.30
N ASP A 125 -16.80 -7.63 -19.05
CA ASP A 125 -16.78 -7.79 -20.52
C ASP A 125 -15.93 -9.00 -20.91
N PHE A 126 -16.55 -10.16 -20.94
CA PHE A 126 -15.87 -11.44 -21.26
C PHE A 126 -15.28 -11.51 -22.68
N ASN A 127 -15.70 -10.62 -23.58
CA ASN A 127 -15.20 -10.61 -24.97
C ASN A 127 -13.92 -9.77 -25.12
N ASN A 128 -13.68 -8.84 -24.19
CA ASN A 128 -12.53 -7.92 -24.18
C ASN A 128 -11.68 -8.07 -22.92
N LEU A 129 -11.60 -9.27 -22.36
CA LEU A 129 -10.64 -9.55 -21.29
C LEU A 129 -9.24 -9.36 -21.86
N THR A 130 -8.46 -8.53 -21.17
CA THR A 130 -7.05 -8.34 -21.55
C THR A 130 -6.28 -9.64 -21.37
N GLU A 131 -5.49 -10.02 -22.39
CA GLU A 131 -4.61 -11.19 -22.33
C GLU A 131 -3.37 -10.98 -21.45
N GLU A 132 -3.38 -9.94 -20.63
CA GLU A 132 -2.24 -9.60 -19.78
C GLU A 132 -2.08 -10.60 -18.62
N ASN A 133 -0.82 -10.85 -18.28
CA ASN A 133 -0.49 -11.72 -17.16
C ASN A 133 -0.95 -11.12 -15.85
N ILE A 134 -1.51 -11.96 -14.99
CA ILE A 134 -1.82 -11.60 -13.60
C ILE A 134 -0.64 -12.04 -12.75
N TYR A 135 -0.06 -11.09 -12.04
CA TYR A 135 1.05 -11.32 -11.12
C TYR A 135 0.50 -11.51 -9.71
N VAL A 136 1.02 -12.48 -8.98
CA VAL A 136 0.54 -12.84 -7.65
C VAL A 136 1.71 -12.84 -6.68
N LEU A 137 1.50 -12.19 -5.52
CA LEU A 137 2.35 -12.25 -4.33
C LEU A 137 1.55 -12.81 -3.15
N ASN A 138 2.19 -13.59 -2.29
CA ASN A 138 1.57 -14.12 -1.08
C ASN A 138 1.43 -13.06 0.03
N SER A 139 2.21 -11.98 -0.04
CA SER A 139 2.17 -10.86 0.89
C SER A 139 2.12 -9.53 0.15
N PRO A 140 1.37 -8.53 0.63
CA PRO A 140 1.37 -7.18 0.09
C PRO A 140 2.64 -6.39 0.47
N ILE A 141 3.45 -6.90 1.38
CA ILE A 141 4.66 -6.25 1.90
C ILE A 141 5.87 -6.88 1.21
N LEU A 142 6.75 -6.02 0.68
CA LEU A 142 8.01 -6.39 0.07
C LEU A 142 9.17 -5.89 0.91
N THR A 143 10.22 -6.70 1.05
CA THR A 143 11.51 -6.23 1.55
C THR A 143 12.17 -5.30 0.53
N ASN A 144 13.13 -4.49 0.94
CA ASN A 144 13.83 -3.58 0.03
C ASN A 144 14.43 -4.29 -1.19
N ASN A 145 15.04 -5.44 -0.98
CA ASN A 145 15.61 -6.25 -2.07
C ASN A 145 14.54 -6.79 -3.03
N GLN A 146 13.41 -7.24 -2.47
CA GLN A 146 12.27 -7.67 -3.30
C GLN A 146 11.68 -6.49 -4.08
N PHE A 147 11.59 -5.32 -3.45
CA PHE A 147 11.08 -4.12 -4.09
C PHE A 147 11.97 -3.66 -5.25
N GLU A 148 13.30 -3.63 -5.09
CA GLU A 148 14.22 -3.32 -6.18
C GLU A 148 14.08 -4.27 -7.36
N LYS A 149 13.93 -5.57 -7.09
CA LYS A 149 13.66 -6.57 -8.12
C LYS A 149 12.28 -6.42 -8.76
N PHE A 150 11.27 -6.06 -7.97
CA PHE A 150 9.93 -5.75 -8.46
C PHE A 150 9.98 -4.57 -9.45
N VAL A 151 10.65 -3.50 -9.10
CA VAL A 151 10.86 -2.34 -9.99
C VAL A 151 11.57 -2.77 -11.28
N SER A 152 12.65 -3.54 -11.15
CA SER A 152 13.41 -4.03 -12.32
C SER A 152 12.59 -5.00 -13.18
N PHE A 153 11.73 -5.82 -12.58
CA PHE A 153 10.88 -6.78 -13.29
C PHE A 153 9.84 -6.07 -14.17
N PHE A 154 9.23 -5.00 -13.68
CA PHE A 154 8.25 -4.22 -14.44
C PHE A 154 8.88 -3.16 -15.35
N ASP A 155 10.17 -2.85 -15.21
CA ASP A 155 10.97 -1.95 -16.04
C ASP A 155 10.17 -0.76 -16.64
N LYS A 156 9.82 -0.85 -17.93
CA LYS A 156 9.10 0.20 -18.66
C LYS A 156 7.64 0.40 -18.19
N ASN A 157 7.07 -0.60 -17.55
CA ASN A 157 5.67 -0.59 -17.11
C ASN A 157 5.49 -0.04 -15.69
N ASN A 158 6.56 0.44 -15.06
CA ASN A 158 6.48 1.13 -13.77
C ASN A 158 6.94 2.58 -13.86
N LYS A 159 6.39 3.42 -13.00
CA LYS A 159 6.82 4.81 -12.77
C LYS A 159 6.72 5.16 -11.30
N THR A 160 7.78 5.81 -10.80
CA THR A 160 7.83 6.32 -9.44
C THR A 160 7.48 7.80 -9.44
N ILE A 161 6.55 8.19 -8.57
CA ILE A 161 6.14 9.57 -8.33
C ILE A 161 6.70 10.00 -6.99
N ASP A 162 7.42 11.12 -6.98
CA ASP A 162 7.97 11.69 -5.76
C ASP A 162 6.87 12.39 -4.96
N CYS A 163 6.65 11.91 -3.74
CA CYS A 163 5.66 12.42 -2.80
C CYS A 163 6.29 13.34 -1.74
N THR A 164 7.40 14.00 -2.05
CA THR A 164 7.99 15.03 -1.18
C THR A 164 7.74 16.43 -1.75
N PHE A 165 7.71 17.45 -0.91
CA PHE A 165 7.52 18.84 -1.27
C PHE A 165 8.46 19.75 -0.49
N ASN A 166 8.80 20.91 -1.04
CA ASN A 166 9.64 21.90 -0.38
C ASN A 166 8.84 22.80 0.55
N SER A 167 9.49 23.44 1.53
CA SER A 167 8.86 24.37 2.47
C SER A 167 8.09 25.52 1.81
N ASP A 168 8.51 25.93 0.62
CA ASP A 168 7.91 27.02 -0.14
C ASP A 168 6.73 26.57 -1.03
N GLU A 169 6.51 25.26 -1.13
CA GLU A 169 5.45 24.66 -1.93
C GLU A 169 4.21 24.36 -1.06
N ASN A 170 3.03 24.63 -1.60
CA ASN A 170 1.79 24.26 -0.94
C ASN A 170 1.50 22.77 -1.15
N ILE A 171 1.17 22.06 -0.08
CA ILE A 171 0.81 20.64 -0.08
C ILE A 171 -0.34 20.33 -1.05
N GLU A 172 -1.32 21.22 -1.18
CA GLU A 172 -2.43 21.05 -2.11
C GLU A 172 -1.95 21.11 -3.57
N SER A 173 -1.06 22.04 -3.88
CA SER A 173 -0.41 22.13 -5.19
C SER A 173 0.36 20.86 -5.52
N LYS A 174 1.13 20.35 -4.56
CA LYS A 174 1.87 19.09 -4.72
C LYS A 174 0.95 17.89 -4.95
N LEU A 175 -0.14 17.78 -4.18
CA LEU A 175 -1.13 16.72 -4.40
C LEU A 175 -1.79 16.80 -5.77
N ASN A 176 -2.04 18.01 -6.27
CA ASN A 176 -2.56 18.19 -7.63
C ASN A 176 -1.56 17.75 -8.69
N SER A 177 -0.27 18.06 -8.51
CA SER A 177 0.80 17.58 -9.38
C SER A 177 0.89 16.06 -9.39
N ILE A 178 0.90 15.42 -8.21
CA ILE A 178 0.94 13.95 -8.06
C ILE A 178 -0.24 13.28 -8.80
N LYS A 179 -1.46 13.84 -8.68
CA LYS A 179 -2.65 13.30 -9.37
C LYS A 179 -2.51 13.39 -10.90
N GLN A 180 -2.04 14.53 -11.39
CA GLN A 180 -1.87 14.75 -12.83
C GLN A 180 -0.77 13.86 -13.40
N GLU A 181 0.34 13.72 -12.70
CA GLU A 181 1.44 12.85 -13.10
C GLU A 181 1.00 11.38 -13.16
N ALA A 182 0.24 10.92 -12.16
CA ALA A 182 -0.35 9.58 -12.15
C ALA A 182 -1.28 9.37 -13.36
N GLU A 183 -2.14 10.33 -13.68
CA GLU A 183 -3.03 10.24 -14.83
C GLU A 183 -2.24 10.15 -16.15
N ILE A 184 -1.23 10.98 -16.32
CA ILE A 184 -0.38 10.97 -17.52
C ILE A 184 0.27 9.60 -17.70
N TYR A 185 0.85 9.03 -16.65
CA TYR A 185 1.50 7.72 -16.73
C TYR A 185 0.53 6.60 -17.07
N VAL A 186 -0.66 6.58 -16.48
CA VAL A 186 -1.67 5.57 -16.83
C VAL A 186 -2.11 5.69 -18.28
N ARG A 187 -2.30 6.91 -18.78
CA ARG A 187 -2.63 7.14 -20.20
C ARG A 187 -1.50 6.74 -21.17
N GLN A 188 -0.26 6.72 -20.69
CA GLN A 188 0.91 6.21 -21.42
C GLN A 188 1.03 4.67 -21.37
N GLY A 189 0.12 3.98 -20.69
CA GLY A 189 0.12 2.51 -20.58
C GLY A 189 0.94 1.95 -19.42
N VAL A 190 1.35 2.80 -18.46
CA VAL A 190 2.02 2.34 -17.24
C VAL A 190 1.02 1.55 -16.38
N THR A 191 1.41 0.34 -15.97
CA THR A 191 0.57 -0.56 -15.16
C THR A 191 0.92 -0.56 -13.69
N GLN A 192 2.09 -0.02 -13.31
CA GLN A 192 2.57 0.04 -11.93
C GLN A 192 2.98 1.47 -11.58
N ILE A 193 2.23 2.16 -10.73
CA ILE A 193 2.62 3.43 -10.13
C ILE A 193 3.19 3.15 -8.75
N ILE A 194 4.31 3.79 -8.44
CA ILE A 194 4.99 3.74 -7.15
C ILE A 194 4.96 5.14 -6.55
N LEU A 195 4.24 5.32 -5.45
CA LEU A 195 4.28 6.55 -4.67
C LEU A 195 5.44 6.44 -3.66
N SER A 196 6.39 7.36 -3.68
CA SER A 196 7.60 7.27 -2.86
C SER A 196 7.90 8.56 -2.13
N ASP A 197 8.23 8.46 -0.85
CA ASP A 197 8.78 9.54 -0.02
C ASP A 197 10.28 9.37 0.26
N LYS A 198 10.97 8.51 -0.50
CA LYS A 198 12.39 8.19 -0.30
C LYS A 198 13.30 9.42 -0.32
N ASN A 199 12.89 10.48 -1.02
CA ASN A 199 13.67 11.71 -1.18
C ASN A 199 13.51 12.69 -0.01
N VAL A 200 12.96 12.22 1.12
CA VAL A 200 12.83 13.05 2.32
C VAL A 200 14.20 13.56 2.80
N SER A 201 14.26 14.85 3.09
CA SER A 201 15.47 15.54 3.53
C SER A 201 15.09 16.71 4.46
N LYS A 202 16.09 17.51 4.85
CA LYS A 202 15.83 18.73 5.63
C LYS A 202 15.03 19.78 4.87
N GLU A 203 15.07 19.77 3.56
CA GLU A 203 14.44 20.73 2.67
C GLU A 203 13.20 20.15 1.99
N ASN A 204 13.11 18.82 1.90
CA ASN A 204 12.02 18.10 1.28
C ASN A 204 11.21 17.32 2.33
N TYR A 205 10.00 17.74 2.57
CA TYR A 205 9.10 17.15 3.55
C TYR A 205 8.20 16.09 2.88
N PRO A 206 7.90 14.98 3.55
CA PRO A 206 6.99 13.98 2.99
C PRO A 206 5.55 14.51 3.02
N VAL A 207 4.84 14.35 1.93
CA VAL A 207 3.37 14.44 1.94
C VAL A 207 2.84 13.20 2.66
N PRO A 208 1.93 13.32 3.63
CA PRO A 208 1.34 12.14 4.28
C PRO A 208 0.86 11.13 3.25
N MET A 209 1.38 9.90 3.32
CA MET A 209 1.18 8.91 2.26
C MET A 209 -0.29 8.52 2.08
N LEU A 210 -1.08 8.53 3.17
CA LEU A 210 -2.53 8.33 3.09
C LEU A 210 -3.23 9.36 2.20
N LEU A 211 -2.80 10.63 2.24
CA LEU A 211 -3.33 11.67 1.35
C LEU A 211 -2.93 11.41 -0.10
N CYS A 212 -1.68 11.00 -0.36
CA CYS A 212 -1.21 10.69 -1.70
C CYS A 212 -2.01 9.54 -2.32
N ILE A 213 -2.17 8.43 -1.57
CA ILE A 213 -2.94 7.26 -2.02
C ILE A 213 -4.39 7.65 -2.28
N GLY A 214 -5.04 8.31 -1.32
CA GLY A 214 -6.43 8.73 -1.44
C GLY A 214 -6.67 9.69 -2.61
N ALA A 215 -5.77 10.66 -2.81
CA ALA A 215 -5.84 11.62 -3.91
C ALA A 215 -5.70 10.93 -5.28
N VAL A 216 -4.67 10.09 -5.45
CA VAL A 216 -4.43 9.36 -6.71
C VAL A 216 -5.56 8.37 -6.98
N HIS A 217 -5.97 7.57 -5.99
CA HIS A 217 -7.07 6.61 -6.13
C HIS A 217 -8.36 7.30 -6.57
N THR A 218 -8.76 8.36 -5.86
CA THR A 218 -10.00 9.09 -6.15
C THR A 218 -9.95 9.75 -7.52
N HIS A 219 -8.81 10.36 -7.88
CA HIS A 219 -8.63 11.01 -9.17
C HIS A 219 -8.74 10.00 -10.31
N LEU A 220 -7.98 8.90 -10.26
CA LEU A 220 -8.01 7.86 -11.28
C LEU A 220 -9.38 7.18 -11.38
N THR A 221 -10.10 7.04 -10.26
CA THR A 221 -11.48 6.52 -10.26
C THR A 221 -12.42 7.47 -11.00
N LYS A 222 -12.36 8.78 -10.72
CA LYS A 222 -13.15 9.81 -11.43
C LYS A 222 -12.84 9.82 -12.94
N MET A 223 -11.58 9.60 -13.31
CA MET A 223 -11.15 9.53 -14.71
C MET A 223 -11.42 8.16 -15.36
N LYS A 224 -11.99 7.19 -14.62
CA LYS A 224 -12.23 5.79 -15.06
C LYS A 224 -10.94 5.05 -15.45
N LEU A 225 -9.82 5.43 -14.86
CA LEU A 225 -8.51 4.87 -15.13
C LEU A 225 -8.00 3.92 -14.04
N ARG A 226 -8.67 3.87 -12.88
CA ARG A 226 -8.19 3.12 -11.71
C ARG A 226 -8.00 1.62 -11.95
N GLY A 227 -8.81 1.02 -12.82
CA GLY A 227 -8.72 -0.41 -13.17
C GLY A 227 -7.49 -0.79 -14.00
N TYR A 228 -6.83 0.18 -14.63
CA TYR A 228 -5.69 -0.07 -15.53
C TYR A 228 -4.34 -0.06 -14.84
N VAL A 229 -4.27 0.25 -13.55
CA VAL A 229 -3.01 0.45 -12.84
C VAL A 229 -3.07 -0.08 -11.42
N SER A 230 -1.95 -0.65 -10.95
CA SER A 230 -1.71 -0.95 -9.55
C SER A 230 -0.97 0.22 -8.89
N ILE A 231 -1.38 0.60 -7.69
CA ILE A 231 -0.72 1.62 -6.88
C ILE A 231 0.11 0.91 -5.83
N ASN A 232 1.40 1.15 -5.84
CA ASN A 232 2.37 0.61 -4.89
C ASN A 232 2.94 1.77 -4.08
N VAL A 233 3.43 1.49 -2.88
CA VAL A 233 3.91 2.51 -1.95
C VAL A 233 5.28 2.15 -1.42
N GLN A 234 6.19 3.13 -1.42
CA GLN A 234 7.48 3.07 -0.76
C GLN A 234 7.54 4.24 0.22
N THR A 235 7.27 3.98 1.49
CA THR A 235 7.12 5.04 2.49
C THR A 235 7.69 4.65 3.84
N GLY A 236 8.10 5.66 4.60
CA GLY A 236 8.39 5.54 6.02
C GLY A 236 7.21 5.94 6.93
N ASP A 237 6.10 6.43 6.36
CA ASP A 237 4.98 7.01 7.10
C ASP A 237 3.95 5.97 7.57
N CYS A 238 3.93 4.77 7.02
CA CYS A 238 2.86 3.83 7.26
C CYS A 238 3.36 2.54 7.92
N LEU A 239 2.84 2.27 9.11
CA LEU A 239 2.83 0.93 9.67
C LEU A 239 1.57 0.21 9.17
N LEU A 240 1.68 -1.06 8.81
CA LEU A 240 0.54 -1.87 8.39
C LEU A 240 -0.59 -1.83 9.44
N TYR A 241 -0.22 -1.77 10.72
CA TYR A 241 -1.11 -1.65 11.86
C TYR A 241 -1.91 -0.35 11.89
N THR A 242 -1.36 0.74 11.39
CA THR A 242 -1.98 2.08 11.41
C THR A 242 -2.76 2.40 10.15
N SER A 243 -2.60 1.60 9.10
CA SER A 243 -3.43 1.71 7.91
C SER A 243 -4.80 1.11 8.20
N PRO A 244 -5.88 1.89 8.07
CA PRO A 244 -7.21 1.33 8.21
C PRO A 244 -7.39 0.21 7.21
N SER A 245 -7.64 -1.00 7.72
CA SER A 245 -7.94 -2.15 6.88
C SER A 245 -9.31 -1.95 6.22
N PRO A 246 -9.60 -2.57 5.09
CA PRO A 246 -10.95 -2.57 4.52
C PRO A 246 -12.03 -3.05 5.50
N ARG A 247 -11.64 -3.79 6.55
CA ARG A 247 -12.52 -4.19 7.65
C ARG A 247 -12.83 -3.05 8.60
N ASP A 248 -11.93 -2.07 8.71
CA ASP A 248 -12.02 -0.96 9.65
C ASP A 248 -12.76 0.24 9.05
N ILE A 249 -12.82 0.31 7.73
CA ILE A 249 -13.44 1.43 7.01
C ILE A 249 -14.95 1.22 6.85
N GLY A 250 -15.48 0.05 7.15
CA GLY A 250 -16.90 -0.28 6.98
C GLY A 250 -17.37 -0.04 5.55
N GLU A 251 -17.80 -1.05 4.85
CA GLU A 251 -18.54 -0.87 3.62
C GLU A 251 -19.85 -0.11 3.85
#